data_2469a4792721f0f0ee87fbb4e3919a85
#
_entry.id   2469a4792721f0f0ee87fbb4e3919a85
#
_cell.length_a   1.000
_cell.length_b   1.000
_cell.length_c   1.000
_cell.angle_alpha   90.00
_cell.angle_beta   90.00
_cell.angle_gamma   90.00
#
_symmetry.space_group_name_H-M   'P 1'
#
loop_
_entity.id
_entity.type
_entity.pdbx_description
1 polymer ?
#
loop_
_entity_poly.entity_id
_entity_poly.type
_entity_poly.pdbx_seq_one_letter_code
_entity_poly.pdbx_strand_id
1 'polypeptide(L)'
;MALHRMTRITLGVRNVDETSGFYREFGLTEVAPHRFATVDGGEQLRIVAAPHRRLCEVGIGVDDGDDLGRIAAQLAHVEARAEREGDTLRTVEPVTGTPFVVSVAPRIVQQPGGAHLTNGPGRVVR
;
A
#
# COMPACT_ATOMS: atom_id res chain seq x y z
N MET A 1 9.79 -14.60 6.19
CA MET A 1 9.51 -13.16 6.21
C MET A 1 8.02 -12.94 6.04
N ALA A 2 7.44 -12.13 6.88
CA ALA A 2 5.99 -12.03 6.96
C ALA A 2 5.43 -10.72 6.40
N LEU A 3 5.92 -10.30 5.25
CA LEU A 3 5.27 -9.26 4.46
C LEU A 3 4.02 -9.88 3.84
N HIS A 4 2.85 -9.41 4.23
CA HIS A 4 1.63 -10.10 3.80
C HIS A 4 0.68 -9.27 2.96
N ARG A 5 0.87 -7.96 2.88
CA ARG A 5 0.05 -7.13 2.00
C ARG A 5 0.61 -5.72 1.85
N MET A 6 0.20 -5.06 0.78
CA MET A 6 0.37 -3.62 0.68
C MET A 6 -0.77 -2.97 1.46
N THR A 7 -0.45 -2.17 2.45
CA THR A 7 -1.47 -1.53 3.27
C THR A 7 -2.02 -0.27 2.63
N ARG A 8 -1.18 0.44 1.87
CA ARG A 8 -1.58 1.70 1.27
C ARG A 8 -0.61 2.12 0.18
N ILE A 9 -1.14 2.77 -0.85
CA ILE A 9 -0.35 3.48 -1.85
C ILE A 9 -0.77 4.95 -1.81
N THR A 10 0.19 5.85 -1.76
CA THR A 10 -0.06 7.28 -1.85
C THR A 10 0.45 7.78 -3.18
N LEU A 11 -0.45 8.29 -4.02
CA LEU A 11 -0.13 8.86 -5.32
C LEU A 11 -0.15 10.38 -5.25
N GLY A 12 0.90 11.00 -5.76
CA GLY A 12 0.94 12.44 -5.97
C GLY A 12 0.49 12.77 -7.38
N VAL A 13 -0.43 13.69 -7.52
CA VAL A 13 -0.97 14.11 -8.82
C VAL A 13 -1.15 15.62 -8.86
N ARG A 14 -1.19 16.17 -10.06
CA ARG A 14 -1.37 17.62 -10.22
C ARG A 14 -2.79 18.07 -9.96
N ASN A 15 -3.77 17.26 -10.36
CA ASN A 15 -5.19 17.56 -10.15
C ASN A 15 -5.82 16.49 -9.28
N VAL A 16 -5.89 16.76 -7.97
CA VAL A 16 -6.40 15.81 -6.98
C VAL A 16 -7.88 15.51 -7.20
N ASP A 17 -8.68 16.53 -7.48
CA ASP A 17 -10.12 16.35 -7.63
C ASP A 17 -10.49 15.53 -8.86
N GLU A 18 -9.80 15.76 -9.98
CA GLU A 18 -10.04 15.00 -11.19
C GLU A 18 -9.65 13.53 -11.02
N THR A 19 -8.49 13.29 -10.42
CA THR A 19 -8.02 11.93 -10.17
C THR A 19 -8.93 11.21 -9.18
N SER A 20 -9.36 11.88 -8.13
CA SER A 20 -10.29 11.31 -7.16
C SER A 20 -11.63 10.96 -7.82
N GLY A 21 -12.12 11.82 -8.70
CA GLY A 21 -13.32 11.56 -9.47
C GLY A 21 -13.22 10.30 -10.32
N PHE A 22 -12.07 10.09 -10.96
CA PHE A 22 -11.82 8.88 -11.71
C PHE A 22 -11.95 7.63 -10.84
N TYR A 23 -11.34 7.62 -9.67
CA TYR A 23 -11.37 6.44 -8.80
C TYR A 23 -12.75 6.18 -8.20
N ARG A 24 -13.54 7.23 -7.94
CA ARG A 24 -14.93 7.06 -7.52
C ARG A 24 -15.76 6.36 -8.60
N GLU A 25 -15.62 6.79 -9.84
CA GLU A 25 -16.33 6.18 -10.97
C GLU A 25 -15.83 4.78 -11.28
N PHE A 26 -14.55 4.55 -11.06
CA PHE A 26 -13.95 3.23 -11.25
C PHE A 26 -14.53 2.19 -10.28
N GLY A 27 -15.00 2.60 -9.13
CA GLY A 27 -15.66 1.70 -8.19
C GLY A 27 -15.05 1.64 -6.80
N LEU A 28 -14.02 2.44 -6.54
CA LEU A 28 -13.47 2.51 -5.18
C LEU A 28 -14.37 3.38 -4.30
N THR A 29 -14.44 3.03 -3.02
CA THR A 29 -15.22 3.78 -2.05
C THR A 29 -14.38 4.86 -1.40
N GLU A 30 -14.81 6.10 -1.51
CA GLU A 30 -14.14 7.21 -0.85
C GLU A 30 -14.54 7.24 0.64
N VAL A 31 -13.60 6.88 1.52
CA VAL A 31 -13.85 6.77 2.95
C VAL A 31 -13.53 8.06 3.71
N ALA A 32 -12.75 8.92 3.11
CA ALA A 32 -12.43 10.26 3.60
C ALA A 32 -11.99 11.08 2.39
N PRO A 33 -11.89 12.40 2.47
CA PRO A 33 -11.48 13.19 1.30
C PRO A 33 -10.19 12.66 0.68
N HIS A 34 -10.27 12.24 -0.60
CA HIS A 34 -9.15 11.73 -1.41
C HIS A 34 -8.51 10.44 -0.85
N ARG A 35 -9.26 9.68 -0.05
CA ARG A 35 -8.83 8.38 0.48
C ARG A 35 -9.83 7.32 0.09
N PHE A 36 -9.34 6.25 -0.49
CA PHE A 36 -10.18 5.24 -1.11
C PHE A 36 -9.92 3.86 -0.55
N ALA A 37 -10.99 3.08 -0.47
CA ALA A 37 -10.95 1.72 0.03
C ALA A 37 -11.47 0.74 -1.02
N THR A 38 -10.94 -0.47 -0.99
CA THR A 38 -11.50 -1.63 -1.67
C THR A 38 -12.41 -2.37 -0.70
N VAL A 39 -13.20 -3.32 -1.23
CA VAL A 39 -14.15 -4.08 -0.43
C VAL A 39 -13.45 -4.82 0.72
N ASP A 40 -12.30 -5.42 0.45
CA ASP A 40 -11.63 -6.29 1.42
C ASP A 40 -10.44 -5.67 2.13
N GLY A 41 -9.95 -4.55 1.65
CA GLY A 41 -8.64 -4.07 2.08
C GLY A 41 -8.64 -2.85 2.98
N GLY A 42 -9.80 -2.24 3.24
CA GLY A 42 -9.84 -0.96 3.93
C GLY A 42 -9.23 0.15 3.09
N GLU A 43 -8.80 1.23 3.70
CA GLU A 43 -8.17 2.36 2.98
C GLU A 43 -6.85 1.91 2.39
N GLN A 44 -6.75 1.86 1.07
CA GLN A 44 -5.56 1.40 0.37
C GLN A 44 -4.98 2.40 -0.62
N LEU A 45 -5.72 3.44 -0.96
CA LEU A 45 -5.26 4.44 -1.91
C LEU A 45 -5.49 5.83 -1.34
N ARG A 46 -4.46 6.65 -1.39
CA ARG A 46 -4.52 8.05 -0.97
C ARG A 46 -4.00 8.92 -2.10
N ILE A 47 -4.72 9.99 -2.42
CA ILE A 47 -4.35 10.94 -3.46
C ILE A 47 -3.92 12.24 -2.81
N VAL A 48 -2.75 12.73 -3.18
CA VAL A 48 -2.22 14.00 -2.67
C VAL A 48 -1.75 14.88 -3.82
N ALA A 49 -1.66 16.18 -3.56
CA ALA A 49 -1.17 17.13 -4.56
C ALA A 49 0.35 17.01 -4.70
N ALA A 50 0.83 17.00 -5.94
CA ALA A 50 2.25 17.00 -6.24
C ALA A 50 2.48 17.71 -7.58
N PRO A 51 3.67 18.32 -7.80
CA PRO A 51 3.98 19.00 -9.07
C PRO A 51 3.97 18.05 -10.27
N HIS A 52 4.28 16.78 -10.06
CA HIS A 52 4.29 15.76 -11.09
C HIS A 52 3.62 14.51 -10.55
N ARG A 53 3.06 13.71 -11.44
CA ARG A 53 2.53 12.40 -11.05
C ARG A 53 3.66 11.53 -10.53
N ARG A 54 3.51 11.02 -9.33
CA ARG A 54 4.54 10.21 -8.69
C ARG A 54 3.94 9.28 -7.64
N LEU A 55 4.66 8.20 -7.37
CA LEU A 55 4.36 7.32 -6.25
C LEU A 55 5.04 7.92 -5.01
N CYS A 56 4.24 8.48 -4.11
CA CYS A 56 4.78 9.19 -2.95
C CYS A 56 5.15 8.27 -1.79
N GLU A 57 4.43 7.18 -1.63
CA GLU A 57 4.66 6.28 -0.50
C GLU A 57 3.99 4.94 -0.75
N VAL A 58 4.64 3.86 -0.31
CA VAL A 58 4.07 2.51 -0.34
C VAL A 58 4.06 1.98 1.09
N GLY A 59 2.89 1.60 1.59
CA GLY A 59 2.74 0.96 2.89
C GLY A 59 2.71 -0.55 2.74
N ILE A 60 3.40 -1.25 3.63
CA ILE A 60 3.46 -2.71 3.64
C ILE A 60 3.19 -3.20 5.05
N GLY A 61 2.37 -4.23 5.17
CA GLY A 61 2.01 -4.81 6.46
C GLY A 61 2.83 -6.04 6.80
N VAL A 62 3.20 -6.17 8.07
CA VAL A 62 3.88 -7.35 8.63
C VAL A 62 3.11 -7.86 9.83
N ASP A 63 3.45 -9.07 10.28
CA ASP A 63 2.73 -9.72 11.37
C ASP A 63 3.06 -9.15 12.75
N ASP A 64 4.32 -8.84 13.01
CA ASP A 64 4.75 -8.40 14.35
C ASP A 64 6.02 -7.56 14.32
N GLY A 65 6.43 -7.07 15.49
CA GLY A 65 7.62 -6.24 15.61
C GLY A 65 8.93 -6.98 15.31
N ASP A 66 8.96 -8.31 15.46
CA ASP A 66 10.16 -9.08 15.13
C ASP A 66 10.41 -9.06 13.62
N ASP A 67 9.35 -9.04 12.82
CA ASP A 67 9.47 -8.89 11.38
C ASP A 67 10.11 -7.56 11.02
N LEU A 68 9.75 -6.48 11.72
CA LEU A 68 10.38 -5.18 11.49
C LEU A 68 11.88 -5.22 11.77
N GLY A 69 12.28 -5.89 12.83
CA GLY A 69 13.70 -6.07 13.15
C GLY A 69 14.46 -6.85 12.07
N ARG A 70 13.86 -7.92 11.57
CA ARG A 70 14.44 -8.71 10.49
C ARG A 70 14.60 -7.90 9.21
N ILE A 71 13.59 -7.11 8.86
CA ILE A 71 13.62 -6.27 7.67
C ILE A 71 14.69 -5.19 7.81
N ALA A 72 14.78 -4.55 8.98
CA ALA A 72 15.81 -3.55 9.24
C ALA A 72 17.21 -4.14 9.07
N ALA A 73 17.43 -5.36 9.56
CA ALA A 73 18.72 -6.05 9.39
C ALA A 73 19.02 -6.35 7.92
N GLN A 74 18.02 -6.79 7.16
CA GLN A 74 18.20 -7.04 5.72
C GLN A 74 18.51 -5.75 4.96
N LEU A 75 17.84 -4.65 5.30
CA LEU A 75 18.10 -3.36 4.65
C LEU A 75 19.53 -2.88 4.93
N ALA A 76 20.06 -3.13 6.11
CA ALA A 76 21.43 -2.78 6.44
C ALA A 76 22.45 -3.49 5.53
N HIS A 77 22.15 -4.73 5.11
CA HIS A 77 23.02 -5.46 4.19
C HIS A 77 23.11 -4.83 2.81
N VAL A 78 22.09 -4.12 2.38
CA VAL A 78 22.09 -3.44 1.08
C VAL A 78 22.32 -1.93 1.24
N GLU A 79 22.77 -1.52 2.40
CA GLU A 79 23.12 -0.14 2.72
C GLU A 79 21.94 0.84 2.57
N ALA A 80 20.72 0.34 2.72
CA ALA A 80 19.54 1.18 2.70
C ALA A 80 19.30 1.75 4.09
N ARG A 81 19.01 3.04 4.14
CA ARG A 81 18.69 3.71 5.40
C ARG A 81 17.32 3.26 5.88
N ALA A 82 17.22 2.89 7.15
CA ALA A 82 15.97 2.52 7.77
C ALA A 82 15.84 3.18 9.14
N GLU A 83 14.68 3.72 9.43
CA GLU A 83 14.35 4.34 10.71
C GLU A 83 13.16 3.62 11.31
N ARG A 84 13.32 3.13 12.53
CA ARG A 84 12.25 2.45 13.24
C ARG A 84 11.70 3.33 14.35
N GLU A 85 10.38 3.44 14.41
CA GLU A 85 9.68 4.17 15.45
C GLU A 85 8.48 3.33 15.90
N GLY A 86 8.58 2.70 17.07
CA GLY A 86 7.53 1.81 17.56
C GLY A 86 7.29 0.62 16.61
N ASP A 87 6.07 0.50 16.12
CA ASP A 87 5.66 -0.58 15.22
C ASP A 87 5.75 -0.18 13.74
N THR A 88 6.52 0.84 13.42
CA THR A 88 6.68 1.35 12.06
C THR A 88 8.15 1.44 11.69
N LEU A 89 8.48 0.97 10.50
CA LEU A 89 9.81 1.09 9.92
C LEU A 89 9.70 1.90 8.64
N ARG A 90 10.51 2.95 8.50
CA ARG A 90 10.53 3.79 7.30
C ARG A 90 11.84 3.60 6.57
N THR A 91 11.76 3.45 5.27
CA THR A 91 12.95 3.35 4.42
C THR A 91 12.66 3.99 3.07
N VAL A 92 13.71 4.23 2.31
CA VAL A 92 13.62 4.80 0.96
C VAL A 92 14.40 3.89 0.03
N GLU A 93 13.77 3.50 -1.09
CA GLU A 93 14.44 2.72 -2.11
C GLU A 93 15.53 3.60 -2.75
N PRO A 94 16.82 3.16 -2.76
CA PRO A 94 17.93 4.06 -3.11
C PRO A 94 17.95 4.53 -4.57
N VAL A 95 17.43 3.74 -5.50
CA VAL A 95 17.49 4.07 -6.92
C VAL A 95 16.38 5.03 -7.33
N THR A 96 15.14 4.72 -6.95
CA THR A 96 13.97 5.51 -7.34
C THR A 96 13.63 6.61 -6.35
N GLY A 97 14.11 6.49 -5.10
CA GLY A 97 13.74 7.42 -4.04
C GLY A 97 12.34 7.20 -3.48
N THR A 98 11.71 6.07 -3.79
CA THR A 98 10.36 5.78 -3.32
C THR A 98 10.36 5.47 -1.83
N PRO A 99 9.59 6.21 -1.01
CA PRO A 99 9.46 5.92 0.41
C PRO A 99 8.59 4.69 0.66
N PHE A 100 9.05 3.83 1.57
CA PHE A 100 8.28 2.68 2.04
C PHE A 100 8.04 2.81 3.54
N VAL A 101 6.82 2.50 3.96
CA VAL A 101 6.45 2.45 5.37
C VAL A 101 5.98 1.04 5.68
N VAL A 102 6.74 0.34 6.49
CA VAL A 102 6.42 -1.03 6.90
C VAL A 102 5.88 -0.96 8.33
N SER A 103 4.71 -1.53 8.55
CA SER A 103 4.06 -1.47 9.86
C SER A 103 3.39 -2.78 10.21
N VAL A 104 3.22 -3.00 11.52
CA VAL A 104 2.43 -4.13 11.99
C VAL A 104 0.98 -3.89 11.61
N ALA A 105 0.39 -4.82 10.88
CA ALA A 105 -0.98 -4.71 10.40
C ALA A 105 -1.63 -6.09 10.36
N PRO A 106 -2.93 -6.18 10.60
CA PRO A 106 -3.61 -7.47 10.55
C PRO A 106 -3.64 -8.04 9.14
N ARG A 107 -3.57 -9.35 9.02
CA ARG A 107 -3.74 -10.03 7.75
C ARG A 107 -5.19 -9.93 7.31
N ILE A 108 -5.38 -9.82 6.00
CA ILE A 108 -6.71 -9.83 5.44
C ILE A 108 -7.12 -11.29 5.21
N VAL A 109 -8.30 -11.65 5.73
CA VAL A 109 -8.88 -12.96 5.48
C VAL A 109 -9.89 -12.82 4.36
N GLN A 110 -9.61 -13.48 3.23
CA GLN A 110 -10.53 -13.45 2.10
C GLN A 110 -11.68 -14.41 2.32
N GLN A 111 -12.88 -14.00 1.89
CA GLN A 111 -14.07 -14.81 2.01
C GLN A 111 -14.06 -15.91 0.96
N PRO A 112 -14.11 -17.20 1.36
CA PRO A 112 -14.08 -18.28 0.37
C PRO A 112 -15.30 -18.34 -0.53
N GLY A 113 -16.42 -17.77 -0.10
CA GLY A 113 -17.66 -17.80 -0.88
C GLY A 113 -17.59 -17.13 -2.24
N GLY A 114 -16.61 -16.25 -2.45
CA GLY A 114 -16.41 -15.60 -3.74
C GLY A 114 -15.48 -16.33 -4.68
N ALA A 115 -14.98 -17.48 -4.29
CA ALA A 115 -13.91 -18.16 -5.01
C ALA A 115 -14.28 -18.56 -6.44
N HIS A 116 -15.54 -18.83 -6.70
CA HIS A 116 -16.03 -19.16 -8.07
C HIS A 116 -15.87 -18.01 -9.06
N LEU A 117 -15.60 -16.82 -8.58
CA LEU A 117 -15.37 -15.64 -9.42
C LEU A 117 -13.88 -15.38 -9.63
N THR A 118 -13.11 -16.42 -9.78
CA THR A 118 -11.68 -16.27 -9.98
C THR A 118 -11.34 -15.97 -11.45
N ASN A 119 -10.22 -15.33 -11.66
CA ASN A 119 -9.68 -15.13 -13.00
C ASN A 119 -9.18 -16.47 -13.54
N GLY A 120 -9.47 -16.73 -14.82
CA GLY A 120 -9.02 -17.91 -15.49
C GLY A 120 -8.98 -17.69 -17.00
N PRO A 121 -8.61 -18.68 -17.79
CA PRO A 121 -8.59 -18.53 -19.25
C PRO A 121 -9.94 -18.03 -19.76
N GLY A 122 -9.94 -16.89 -20.41
CA GLY A 122 -11.17 -16.29 -20.94
C GLY A 122 -12.07 -15.66 -19.90
N ARG A 123 -11.63 -15.58 -18.63
CA ARG A 123 -12.40 -14.96 -17.54
C ARG A 123 -11.54 -13.96 -16.79
N VAL A 124 -12.07 -12.78 -16.61
CA VAL A 124 -11.41 -11.75 -15.81
C VAL A 124 -12.41 -11.23 -14.77
N VAL A 125 -12.08 -11.38 -13.50
CA VAL A 125 -12.87 -10.87 -12.38
C VAL A 125 -12.09 -9.78 -11.69
N ARG A 126 -12.71 -8.62 -11.51
CA ARG A 126 -12.05 -7.45 -10.90
C ARG A 126 -12.86 -6.92 -9.74
#